data_b7ef29d99a98d658b35b018aae9ab667
#
_entry.id   b7ef29d99a98d658b35b018aae9ab667
#
_cell.length_a   1.000
_cell.length_b   1.000
_cell.length_c   1.000
_cell.angle_alpha   90.00
_cell.angle_beta   90.00
_cell.angle_gamma   90.00
#
_symmetry.space_group_name_H-M   'P 1'
#
loop_
_entity.id
_entity.type
_entity.pdbx_description
1 polymer ?
#
loop_
_entity_poly.entity_id
_entity_poly.type
_entity_poly.pdbx_seq_one_letter_code
_entity_poly.pdbx_strand_id
1 'polypeptide(L)'
;CPESRGLGDVYKRQIGGSVGAKFAANGYHAALCRRSDAEGLQKLVDGIESSGGTASGHLVNAVEAGAIEKLVEEVEQIGPIEVVLFNLGAQIGNRSLESTALKTFELGWQMACMGLFRLAKAVIPAMEARGTGTILVTSATAAVRGNAGQHSHAAAMGGRRMLCQTLNAEYASKGIHVAHII
;
A
#
# COMPACT_ATOMS: atom_id res chain seq x y z
N CYS A 1 -15.30 -8.28 21.27
CA CYS A 1 -16.35 -8.43 20.28
C CYS A 1 -15.81 -9.04 18.99
N PRO A 2 -16.32 -10.21 18.54
CA PRO A 2 -15.87 -10.82 17.28
C PRO A 2 -16.18 -9.97 16.04
N GLU A 3 -17.17 -9.09 16.13
CA GLU A 3 -17.68 -8.28 15.01
C GLU A 3 -16.75 -7.12 14.58
N SER A 4 -15.85 -6.66 15.44
CA SER A 4 -14.92 -5.60 15.07
C SER A 4 -13.80 -6.04 14.11
N ARG A 5 -13.52 -7.34 14.02
CA ARG A 5 -12.55 -7.90 13.06
C ARG A 5 -13.07 -7.89 11.62
N GLY A 6 -14.37 -8.03 11.44
CA GLY A 6 -15.00 -8.03 10.11
C GLY A 6 -15.05 -6.66 9.46
N LEU A 7 -15.39 -5.62 10.22
CA LEU A 7 -15.53 -4.25 9.71
C LEU A 7 -14.20 -3.63 9.25
N GLY A 8 -13.11 -3.88 9.99
CA GLY A 8 -11.78 -3.37 9.61
C GLY A 8 -11.24 -4.00 8.31
N ASP A 9 -11.47 -5.29 8.10
CA ASP A 9 -11.07 -6.00 6.88
C ASP A 9 -11.95 -5.62 5.68
N VAL A 10 -13.25 -5.45 5.88
CA VAL A 10 -14.18 -5.01 4.83
C VAL A 10 -13.81 -3.59 4.34
N TYR A 11 -13.50 -2.68 5.25
CA TYR A 11 -13.12 -1.30 4.89
C TYR A 11 -11.80 -1.22 4.11
N LYS A 12 -10.79 -1.99 4.50
CA LYS A 12 -9.50 -2.07 3.79
C LYS A 12 -9.61 -2.72 2.40
N ARG A 13 -10.52 -3.69 2.26
CA ARG A 13 -10.81 -4.35 0.97
C ARG A 13 -11.51 -3.41 -0.02
N GLN A 14 -12.30 -2.45 0.48
CA GLN A 14 -13.06 -1.51 -0.35
C GLN A 14 -12.17 -0.46 -1.04
N ILE A 15 -11.21 0.15 -0.35
CA ILE A 15 -10.39 1.22 -0.93
C ILE A 15 -9.56 0.70 -2.09
N GLY A 16 -8.71 -0.31 -1.88
CA GLY A 16 -7.83 -0.84 -2.93
C GLY A 16 -8.60 -1.38 -4.14
N GLY A 17 -9.64 -2.18 -3.91
CA GLY A 17 -10.47 -2.71 -4.98
C GLY A 17 -11.24 -1.63 -5.73
N SER A 18 -11.82 -0.65 -5.04
CA SER A 18 -12.55 0.46 -5.66
C SER A 18 -11.63 1.37 -6.49
N VAL A 19 -10.43 1.64 -6.00
CA VAL A 19 -9.43 2.41 -6.75
C VAL A 19 -8.97 1.65 -7.99
N GLY A 20 -8.64 0.34 -7.85
CA GLY A 20 -8.29 -0.50 -8.99
C GLY A 20 -9.37 -0.55 -10.06
N ALA A 21 -10.64 -0.75 -9.66
CA ALA A 21 -11.77 -0.73 -10.58
C ALA A 21 -11.93 0.64 -11.28
N LYS A 22 -11.70 1.75 -10.56
CA LYS A 22 -11.78 3.10 -11.14
C LYS A 22 -10.68 3.35 -12.16
N PHE A 23 -9.44 2.93 -11.88
CA PHE A 23 -8.35 3.02 -12.85
C PHE A 23 -8.61 2.12 -14.07
N ALA A 24 -9.05 0.87 -13.86
CA ALA A 24 -9.40 -0.05 -14.95
C ALA A 24 -10.51 0.51 -15.86
N ALA A 25 -11.53 1.15 -15.31
CA ALA A 25 -12.59 1.83 -16.07
C ALA A 25 -12.08 3.03 -16.89
N ASN A 26 -10.86 3.51 -16.64
CA ASN A 26 -10.19 4.58 -17.38
C ASN A 26 -9.02 4.07 -18.24
N GLY A 27 -9.00 2.78 -18.57
CA GLY A 27 -8.08 2.20 -19.53
C GLY A 27 -6.74 1.70 -18.95
N TYR A 28 -6.55 1.73 -17.62
CA TYR A 28 -5.38 1.14 -16.97
C TYR A 28 -5.56 -0.36 -16.75
N HIS A 29 -4.48 -1.11 -16.74
CA HIS A 29 -4.47 -2.46 -16.20
C HIS A 29 -4.31 -2.38 -14.67
N ALA A 30 -5.23 -2.97 -13.91
CA ALA A 30 -5.21 -2.93 -12.45
C ALA A 30 -4.52 -4.18 -11.86
N ALA A 31 -3.27 -4.05 -11.39
CA ALA A 31 -2.60 -5.09 -10.61
C ALA A 31 -3.05 -5.04 -9.15
N LEU A 32 -3.88 -5.97 -8.73
CA LEU A 32 -4.46 -6.04 -7.39
C LEU A 32 -3.66 -6.97 -6.49
N CYS A 33 -3.33 -6.52 -5.28
CA CYS A 33 -2.49 -7.27 -4.36
C CYS A 33 -3.20 -7.57 -3.05
N ARG A 34 -3.04 -8.80 -2.55
CA ARG A 34 -3.45 -9.24 -1.21
C ARG A 34 -2.38 -10.13 -0.60
N ARG A 35 -2.31 -10.18 0.73
CA ARG A 35 -1.44 -11.13 1.44
C ARG A 35 -1.96 -12.56 1.34
N SER A 36 -3.26 -12.72 1.42
CA SER A 36 -4.01 -13.99 1.46
C SER A 36 -5.40 -13.77 0.87
N ASP A 37 -6.26 -14.78 0.86
CA ASP A 37 -7.61 -14.72 0.31
C ASP A 37 -7.61 -14.63 -1.23
N ALA A 38 -7.08 -15.68 -1.85
CA ALA A 38 -7.02 -15.81 -3.30
C ALA A 38 -8.42 -15.75 -3.95
N GLU A 39 -9.44 -16.38 -3.33
CA GLU A 39 -10.81 -16.37 -3.83
C GLU A 39 -11.41 -14.96 -3.87
N GLY A 40 -11.25 -14.18 -2.79
CA GLY A 40 -11.73 -12.80 -2.76
C GLY A 40 -10.92 -11.88 -3.67
N LEU A 41 -9.65 -12.18 -3.94
CA LEU A 41 -8.85 -11.46 -4.94
C LEU A 41 -9.35 -11.76 -6.35
N GLN A 42 -9.61 -13.04 -6.67
CA GLN A 42 -10.14 -13.43 -7.97
C GLN A 42 -11.51 -12.79 -8.24
N LYS A 43 -12.43 -12.76 -7.26
CA LYS A 43 -13.72 -12.07 -7.39
C LYS A 43 -13.59 -10.58 -7.74
N LEU A 44 -12.53 -9.90 -7.26
CA LEU A 44 -12.28 -8.51 -7.64
C LEU A 44 -11.79 -8.39 -9.08
N VAL A 45 -10.90 -9.28 -9.51
CA VAL A 45 -10.42 -9.35 -10.90
C VAL A 45 -11.58 -9.60 -11.83
N ASP A 46 -12.38 -10.65 -11.57
CA ASP A 46 -13.56 -11.02 -12.38
C ASP A 46 -14.58 -9.86 -12.48
N GLY A 47 -14.78 -9.12 -11.38
CA GLY A 47 -15.67 -7.96 -11.35
C GLY A 47 -15.19 -6.80 -12.23
N ILE A 48 -13.89 -6.56 -12.28
CA ILE A 48 -13.29 -5.54 -13.17
C ILE A 48 -13.40 -5.98 -14.63
N GLU A 49 -13.04 -7.23 -14.93
CA GLU A 49 -13.10 -7.78 -16.29
C GLU A 49 -14.53 -7.83 -16.82
N SER A 50 -15.49 -8.24 -16.00
CA SER A 50 -16.92 -8.23 -16.34
C SER A 50 -17.46 -6.83 -16.64
N SER A 51 -16.79 -5.79 -16.14
CA SER A 51 -17.11 -4.38 -16.39
C SER A 51 -16.35 -3.80 -17.59
N GLY A 52 -15.61 -4.63 -18.34
CA GLY A 52 -14.85 -4.24 -19.52
C GLY A 52 -13.47 -3.66 -19.25
N GLY A 53 -12.99 -3.71 -18.00
CA GLY A 53 -11.62 -3.35 -17.63
C GLY A 53 -10.64 -4.53 -17.74
N THR A 54 -9.36 -4.30 -17.43
CA THR A 54 -8.36 -5.35 -17.33
C THR A 54 -7.72 -5.35 -15.95
N ALA A 55 -7.50 -6.54 -15.37
CA ALA A 55 -6.89 -6.67 -14.06
C ALA A 55 -6.09 -7.96 -13.92
N SER A 56 -5.18 -7.97 -12.95
CA SER A 56 -4.48 -9.17 -12.48
C SER A 56 -4.45 -9.23 -10.96
N GLY A 57 -4.43 -10.42 -10.40
CA GLY A 57 -4.40 -10.67 -8.96
C GLY A 57 -3.08 -11.26 -8.51
N HIS A 58 -2.46 -10.69 -7.47
CA HIS A 58 -1.17 -11.13 -6.95
C HIS A 58 -1.25 -11.37 -5.43
N LEU A 59 -0.79 -12.52 -4.97
CA LEU A 59 -0.65 -12.79 -3.54
C LEU A 59 0.76 -12.42 -3.09
N VAL A 60 0.86 -11.41 -2.23
CA VAL A 60 2.13 -10.82 -1.80
C VAL A 60 2.13 -10.58 -0.30
N ASN A 61 3.10 -11.15 0.39
CA ASN A 61 3.37 -10.82 1.78
C ASN A 61 4.43 -9.71 1.83
N ALA A 62 4.01 -8.48 2.01
CA ALA A 62 4.87 -7.29 1.95
C ALA A 62 5.98 -7.22 3.02
N VAL A 63 5.96 -8.10 4.03
CA VAL A 63 7.03 -8.17 5.04
C VAL A 63 8.11 -9.20 4.66
N GLU A 64 7.86 -10.04 3.67
CA GLU A 64 8.87 -10.97 3.16
C GLU A 64 9.91 -10.24 2.32
N ALA A 65 11.17 -10.64 2.49
CA ALA A 65 12.26 -10.07 1.73
C ALA A 65 12.12 -10.43 0.23
N GLY A 66 12.25 -9.44 -0.64
CA GLY A 66 12.17 -9.62 -2.09
C GLY A 66 10.74 -9.76 -2.67
N ALA A 67 9.69 -9.88 -1.83
CA ALA A 67 8.33 -10.10 -2.32
C ALA A 67 7.75 -8.88 -3.07
N ILE A 68 8.01 -7.68 -2.59
CA ILE A 68 7.57 -6.45 -3.25
C ILE A 68 8.35 -6.23 -4.54
N GLU A 69 9.65 -6.43 -4.50
CA GLU A 69 10.56 -6.27 -5.63
C GLU A 69 10.16 -7.20 -6.77
N LYS A 70 9.93 -8.49 -6.47
CA LYS A 70 9.44 -9.48 -7.43
C LYS A 70 8.07 -9.10 -8.03
N LEU A 71 7.14 -8.63 -7.19
CA LEU A 71 5.85 -8.13 -7.68
C LEU A 71 6.02 -7.00 -8.70
N VAL A 72 6.88 -6.02 -8.40
CA VAL A 72 7.14 -4.91 -9.30
C VAL A 72 7.72 -5.39 -10.63
N GLU A 73 8.67 -6.33 -10.61
CA GLU A 73 9.22 -6.94 -11.80
C GLU A 73 8.15 -7.65 -12.64
N GLU A 74 7.28 -8.45 -12.01
CA GLU A 74 6.17 -9.15 -12.68
C GLU A 74 5.18 -8.18 -13.33
N VAL A 75 4.82 -7.09 -12.64
CA VAL A 75 3.85 -6.09 -13.17
C VAL A 75 4.46 -5.26 -14.29
N GLU A 76 5.74 -4.87 -14.18
CA GLU A 76 6.45 -4.15 -15.28
C GLU A 76 6.58 -5.00 -16.56
N GLN A 77 6.48 -6.33 -16.47
CA GLN A 77 6.40 -7.20 -17.66
C GLN A 77 5.04 -7.12 -18.35
N ILE A 78 3.97 -6.80 -17.65
CA ILE A 78 2.63 -6.58 -18.22
C ILE A 78 2.58 -5.21 -18.89
N GLY A 79 3.18 -4.19 -18.26
CA GLY A 79 3.23 -2.84 -18.77
C GLY A 79 3.86 -1.88 -17.76
N PRO A 80 4.17 -0.65 -18.17
CA PRO A 80 4.83 0.32 -17.31
C PRO A 80 3.93 0.69 -16.12
N ILE A 81 4.50 0.66 -14.92
CA ILE A 81 3.79 1.10 -13.70
C ILE A 81 3.77 2.63 -13.67
N GLU A 82 2.62 3.21 -13.99
CA GLU A 82 2.42 4.67 -13.98
C GLU A 82 1.93 5.18 -12.62
N VAL A 83 1.06 4.41 -11.95
CA VAL A 83 0.48 4.77 -10.67
C VAL A 83 0.56 3.60 -9.69
N VAL A 84 1.04 3.89 -8.50
CA VAL A 84 1.03 2.96 -7.37
C VAL A 84 0.12 3.49 -6.27
N LEU A 85 -0.78 2.64 -5.75
CA LEU A 85 -1.48 2.89 -4.50
C LEU A 85 -0.91 1.99 -3.40
N PHE A 86 -0.14 2.57 -2.48
CA PHE A 86 0.31 1.88 -1.28
C PHE A 86 -0.73 2.02 -0.18
N ASN A 87 -1.59 1.00 -0.05
CA ASN A 87 -2.72 0.96 0.91
C ASN A 87 -2.53 -0.10 2.00
N LEU A 88 -1.31 -0.45 2.34
CA LEU A 88 -1.01 -1.44 3.37
C LEU A 88 -1.26 -0.86 4.77
N GLY A 89 -2.19 -1.45 5.52
CA GLY A 89 -2.46 -1.05 6.90
C GLY A 89 -1.39 -1.56 7.88
N ALA A 90 -1.12 -0.76 8.90
CA ALA A 90 -0.17 -1.10 9.98
C ALA A 90 -0.84 -1.08 11.37
N GLN A 91 -2.17 -1.14 11.43
CA GLN A 91 -2.87 -1.18 12.71
C GLN A 91 -2.89 -2.59 13.28
N ILE A 92 -2.22 -2.78 14.40
CA ILE A 92 -2.05 -4.08 15.09
C ILE A 92 -2.87 -4.11 16.38
N GLY A 93 -3.91 -3.28 16.48
CA GLY A 93 -4.77 -3.09 17.65
C GLY A 93 -4.27 -2.03 18.63
N ASN A 94 -5.14 -1.65 19.56
CA ASN A 94 -4.79 -0.73 20.66
C ASN A 94 -4.13 -1.54 21.77
N ARG A 95 -2.97 -1.06 22.22
CA ARG A 95 -2.20 -1.69 23.30
C ARG A 95 -1.57 -0.61 24.16
N SER A 96 -1.50 -0.86 25.48
CA SER A 96 -0.70 -0.04 26.38
C SER A 96 0.79 -0.18 26.02
N LEU A 97 1.62 0.74 26.50
CA LEU A 97 3.06 0.63 26.36
C LEU A 97 3.59 -0.70 26.90
N GLU A 98 3.13 -1.06 28.09
CA GLU A 98 3.50 -2.30 28.79
C GLU A 98 3.12 -3.56 28.01
N SER A 99 1.94 -3.59 27.38
CA SER A 99 1.44 -4.75 26.63
C SER A 99 1.90 -4.79 25.17
N THR A 100 2.65 -3.79 24.71
CA THR A 100 3.17 -3.75 23.33
C THR A 100 4.50 -4.49 23.25
N ALA A 101 4.48 -5.72 22.73
CA ALA A 101 5.71 -6.47 22.49
C ALA A 101 6.57 -5.78 21.41
N LEU A 102 7.89 -5.84 21.54
CA LEU A 102 8.85 -5.28 20.56
C LEU A 102 8.59 -5.78 19.15
N LYS A 103 8.35 -7.09 19.01
CA LYS A 103 8.00 -7.71 17.71
C LYS A 103 6.73 -7.12 17.07
N THR A 104 5.74 -6.75 17.89
CA THR A 104 4.52 -6.10 17.41
C THR A 104 4.79 -4.68 16.93
N PHE A 105 5.63 -3.95 17.67
CA PHE A 105 6.08 -2.62 17.26
C PHE A 105 6.85 -2.68 15.93
N GLU A 106 7.81 -3.59 15.84
CA GLU A 106 8.61 -3.81 14.64
C GLU A 106 7.76 -4.18 13.42
N LEU A 107 6.79 -5.09 13.58
CA LEU A 107 5.89 -5.48 12.48
C LEU A 107 5.12 -4.29 11.92
N GLY A 108 4.64 -3.36 12.77
CA GLY A 108 4.01 -2.13 12.31
C GLY A 108 4.92 -1.27 11.43
N TRP A 109 6.17 -1.14 11.84
CA TRP A 109 7.20 -0.43 11.08
C TRP A 109 7.51 -1.13 9.75
N GLN A 110 7.70 -2.46 9.77
CA GLN A 110 7.96 -3.26 8.58
C GLN A 110 6.86 -3.13 7.54
N MET A 111 5.59 -3.16 7.98
CA MET A 111 4.46 -3.01 7.08
C MET A 111 4.32 -1.60 6.51
N ALA A 112 4.50 -0.57 7.32
CA ALA A 112 4.20 0.80 6.92
C ALA A 112 5.37 1.53 6.27
N CYS A 113 6.53 1.53 6.92
CA CYS A 113 7.68 2.30 6.48
C CYS A 113 8.59 1.48 5.57
N MET A 114 9.01 0.30 6.02
CA MET A 114 9.92 -0.55 5.24
C MET A 114 9.25 -1.03 3.95
N GLY A 115 7.97 -1.42 4.00
CA GLY A 115 7.22 -1.80 2.81
C GLY A 115 7.13 -0.68 1.77
N LEU A 116 6.83 0.54 2.21
CA LEU A 116 6.83 1.71 1.32
C LEU A 116 8.23 2.01 0.76
N PHE A 117 9.27 1.92 1.58
CA PHE A 117 10.64 2.15 1.15
C PHE A 117 11.10 1.14 0.10
N ARG A 118 10.81 -0.16 0.30
CA ARG A 118 11.09 -1.22 -0.70
C ARG A 118 10.35 -0.96 -2.00
N LEU A 119 9.06 -0.64 -1.91
CA LEU A 119 8.24 -0.32 -3.08
C LEU A 119 8.84 0.87 -3.85
N ALA A 120 9.16 1.96 -3.17
CA ALA A 120 9.77 3.13 -3.79
C ALA A 120 11.10 2.78 -4.49
N LYS A 121 11.96 2.01 -3.82
CA LYS A 121 13.22 1.53 -4.43
C LYS A 121 13.01 0.69 -5.68
N ALA A 122 11.94 -0.09 -5.74
CA ALA A 122 11.65 -0.95 -6.87
C ALA A 122 11.03 -0.19 -8.05
N VAL A 123 10.09 0.77 -7.81
CA VAL A 123 9.35 1.42 -8.90
C VAL A 123 10.01 2.71 -9.40
N ILE A 124 10.64 3.49 -8.52
CA ILE A 124 11.16 4.82 -8.86
C ILE A 124 12.18 4.81 -10.00
N PRO A 125 13.15 3.86 -10.09
CA PRO A 125 14.11 3.86 -11.18
C PRO A 125 13.48 3.80 -12.57
N ALA A 126 12.44 2.99 -12.75
CA ALA A 126 11.72 2.89 -14.02
C ALA A 126 10.85 4.13 -14.28
N MET A 127 10.21 4.69 -13.25
CA MET A 127 9.46 5.95 -13.35
C MET A 127 10.40 7.12 -13.71
N GLU A 128 11.56 7.21 -13.08
CA GLU A 128 12.55 8.25 -13.36
C GLU A 128 13.07 8.16 -14.79
N ALA A 129 13.36 6.96 -15.29
CA ALA A 129 13.78 6.74 -16.67
C ALA A 129 12.73 7.19 -17.69
N ARG A 130 11.43 7.11 -17.33
CA ARG A 130 10.31 7.61 -18.15
C ARG A 130 9.99 9.08 -17.93
N GLY A 131 10.52 9.70 -16.87
CA GLY A 131 10.22 11.08 -16.48
C GLY A 131 8.80 11.29 -15.95
N THR A 132 8.10 10.22 -15.54
CA THR A 132 6.73 10.31 -15.04
C THR A 132 6.41 9.15 -14.11
N GLY A 133 5.61 9.41 -13.07
CA GLY A 133 5.10 8.41 -12.14
C GLY A 133 4.34 9.02 -10.97
N THR A 134 3.43 8.25 -10.39
CA THR A 134 2.66 8.69 -9.22
C THR A 134 2.62 7.60 -8.15
N ILE A 135 2.97 7.95 -6.92
CA ILE A 135 2.87 7.07 -5.75
C ILE A 135 1.87 7.68 -4.77
N LEU A 136 0.71 7.07 -4.66
CA LEU A 136 -0.35 7.44 -3.72
C LEU A 136 -0.22 6.58 -2.46
N VAL A 137 -0.16 7.20 -1.30
CA VAL A 137 0.03 6.49 -0.03
C VAL A 137 -1.10 6.83 0.93
N THR A 138 -1.98 5.87 1.19
CA THR A 138 -3.01 6.05 2.20
C THR A 138 -2.42 6.01 3.60
N SER A 139 -2.96 6.80 4.49
CA SER A 139 -2.47 6.95 5.85
C SER A 139 -3.62 7.03 6.86
N ALA A 140 -3.35 7.62 7.99
CA ALA A 140 -4.31 7.85 9.06
C ALA A 140 -3.95 9.12 9.81
N THR A 141 -4.91 9.67 10.55
CA THR A 141 -4.68 10.81 11.47
C THR A 141 -3.56 10.55 12.48
N ALA A 142 -3.25 9.27 12.76
CA ALA A 142 -2.10 8.86 13.58
C ALA A 142 -0.73 9.29 12.99
N ALA A 143 -0.66 9.65 11.72
CA ALA A 143 0.54 10.21 11.10
C ALA A 143 0.83 11.67 11.52
N VAL A 144 -0.14 12.37 12.07
CA VAL A 144 -0.04 13.79 12.50
C VAL A 144 -0.36 13.97 13.98
N ARG A 145 -0.98 12.98 14.62
CA ARG A 145 -1.39 13.04 16.02
C ARG A 145 -1.26 11.67 16.67
N GLY A 146 -0.42 11.56 17.70
CA GLY A 146 -0.33 10.36 18.54
C GLY A 146 -1.54 10.23 19.47
N ASN A 147 -2.05 9.02 19.61
CA ASN A 147 -3.10 8.69 20.56
C ASN A 147 -2.61 7.62 21.55
N ALA A 148 -3.15 7.64 22.77
CA ALA A 148 -2.85 6.60 23.77
C ALA A 148 -3.18 5.20 23.22
N GLY A 149 -2.34 4.23 23.53
CA GLY A 149 -2.51 2.84 23.09
C GLY A 149 -2.19 2.58 21.61
N GLN A 150 -1.66 3.54 20.86
CA GLN A 150 -1.35 3.41 19.43
C GLN A 150 0.15 3.57 19.12
N HIS A 151 1.03 3.17 20.02
CA HIS A 151 2.48 3.41 19.90
C HIS A 151 3.07 2.94 18.57
N SER A 152 2.88 1.66 18.22
CA SER A 152 3.38 1.10 16.96
C SER A 152 2.72 1.75 15.74
N HIS A 153 1.39 1.92 15.77
CA HIS A 153 0.65 2.51 14.65
C HIS A 153 1.04 3.97 14.40
N ALA A 154 1.11 4.79 15.46
CA ALA A 154 1.47 6.20 15.32
C ALA A 154 2.90 6.39 14.84
N ALA A 155 3.86 5.64 15.40
CA ALA A 155 5.25 5.68 14.95
C ALA A 155 5.39 5.26 13.48
N ALA A 156 4.72 4.19 13.09
CA ALA A 156 4.73 3.69 11.72
C ALA A 156 4.08 4.66 10.72
N MET A 157 2.94 5.26 11.08
CA MET A 157 2.26 6.24 10.22
C MET A 157 3.01 7.57 10.14
N GLY A 158 3.61 8.04 11.24
CA GLY A 158 4.47 9.22 11.26
C GLY A 158 5.70 9.04 10.37
N GLY A 159 6.38 7.90 10.49
CA GLY A 159 7.51 7.55 9.63
C GLY A 159 7.12 7.46 8.14
N ARG A 160 5.98 6.83 7.84
CA ARG A 160 5.42 6.77 6.47
C ARG A 160 5.19 8.17 5.90
N ARG A 161 4.61 9.09 6.67
CA ARG A 161 4.38 10.47 6.25
C ARG A 161 5.69 11.19 5.91
N MET A 162 6.68 11.11 6.79
CA MET A 162 7.98 11.74 6.55
C MET A 162 8.69 11.14 5.33
N LEU A 163 8.60 9.82 5.15
CA LEU A 163 9.14 9.16 3.96
C LEU A 163 8.48 9.67 2.67
N CYS A 164 7.15 9.83 2.63
CA CYS A 164 6.47 10.43 1.48
C CYS A 164 6.96 11.84 1.17
N GLN A 165 7.15 12.68 2.21
CA GLN A 165 7.65 14.04 2.02
C GLN A 165 9.07 14.05 1.45
N THR A 166 9.95 13.20 1.97
CA THR A 166 11.33 13.06 1.50
C THR A 166 11.37 12.59 0.04
N LEU A 167 10.62 11.53 -0.28
CA LEU A 167 10.54 11.04 -1.66
C LEU A 167 9.99 12.10 -2.62
N ASN A 168 8.93 12.82 -2.23
CA ASN A 168 8.39 13.88 -3.08
C ASN A 168 9.39 15.04 -3.25
N ALA A 169 10.11 15.43 -2.20
CA ALA A 169 11.13 16.49 -2.29
C ALA A 169 12.29 16.09 -3.22
N GLU A 170 12.67 14.82 -3.24
CA GLU A 170 13.79 14.32 -4.06
C GLU A 170 13.40 14.11 -5.53
N TYR A 171 12.17 13.63 -5.78
CA TYR A 171 11.77 13.14 -7.11
C TYR A 171 10.74 13.99 -7.84
N ALA A 172 10.15 15.02 -7.23
CA ALA A 172 9.14 15.86 -7.90
C ALA A 172 9.71 16.57 -9.15
N SER A 173 10.94 17.06 -9.08
CA SER A 173 11.62 17.70 -10.22
C SER A 173 11.96 16.73 -11.36
N LYS A 174 11.88 15.42 -11.09
CA LYS A 174 12.11 14.34 -12.04
C LYS A 174 10.80 13.76 -12.62
N GLY A 175 9.67 14.44 -12.39
CA GLY A 175 8.35 14.06 -12.89
C GLY A 175 7.64 12.99 -12.05
N ILE A 176 8.10 12.68 -10.84
CA ILE A 176 7.48 11.69 -9.98
C ILE A 176 6.76 12.40 -8.83
N HIS A 177 5.46 12.16 -8.72
CA HIS A 177 4.61 12.72 -7.68
C HIS A 177 4.36 11.70 -6.55
N VAL A 178 4.65 12.08 -5.31
CA VAL A 178 4.39 11.23 -4.13
C VAL A 178 3.40 11.94 -3.22
N ALA A 179 2.16 11.41 -3.14
CA ALA A 179 1.08 11.99 -2.35
C ALA A 179 0.76 11.14 -1.12
N HIS A 180 0.68 11.79 0.04
CA HIS A 180 0.27 11.20 1.31
C HIS A 180 -1.18 11.62 1.61
N ILE A 181 -2.10 10.64 1.70
CA ILE A 181 -3.56 10.84 1.82
C ILE A 181 -4.00 10.44 3.22
N ILE A 182 -4.66 11.33 3.95
CA ILE A 182 -5.21 11.09 5.30
C ILE A 182 -6.73 11.13 5.26
#